data_e7c831a632d55adb87984b23a24d4c63
#
_entry.id   e7c831a632d55adb87984b23a24d4c63
#
_cell.length_a   1.000
_cell.length_b   1.000
_cell.length_c   1.000
_cell.angle_alpha   90.00
_cell.angle_beta   90.00
_cell.angle_gamma   90.00
#
_symmetry.space_group_name_H-M   'P 1'
#
loop_
_entity.id
_entity.type
_entity.pdbx_description
1 polymer ?
#
loop_
_entity_poly.entity_id
_entity_poly.type
_entity_poly.pdbx_seq_one_letter_code
_entity_poly.pdbx_strand_id
1 'polypeptide(L)'
;MRERVMSNLFVKFQNIFEGKSEQFKGYSKYKGKVANELLKDEVSNVLKKNSLPLKVSEINAFVIGSKFEYDLLIVNDDANPDNFAYKYEDVKAIIECKVNGLYDPEKNTDSIAKAINEVRGLNNDVAFGYVTFSEVVPKNKTSVHYWDLTEK
;
A
#
# COMPACT_ATOMS: atom_id res chain seq x y z
N MET A 1 6.34 2.71 18.30
CA MET A 1 7.22 2.30 17.20
C MET A 1 6.57 2.43 15.82
N ARG A 2 5.33 1.98 15.66
CA ARG A 2 4.55 2.13 14.42
C ARG A 2 4.36 3.59 14.02
N GLU A 3 3.97 4.44 14.96
CA GLU A 3 3.80 5.89 14.73
C GLU A 3 5.08 6.58 14.26
N ARG A 4 6.22 6.16 14.79
CA ARG A 4 7.52 6.75 14.44
C ARG A 4 7.93 6.44 12.99
N VAL A 5 7.66 5.23 12.54
CA VAL A 5 7.96 4.82 11.16
C VAL A 5 7.11 5.60 10.16
N MET A 6 5.81 5.71 10.43
CA MET A 6 4.91 6.45 9.57
C MET A 6 5.21 7.95 9.56
N SER A 7 5.58 8.51 10.71
CA SER A 7 6.02 9.89 10.81
C SER A 7 7.28 10.16 9.98
N ASN A 8 8.26 9.25 10.01
CA ASN A 8 9.48 9.38 9.20
C ASN A 8 9.21 9.29 7.70
N LEU A 9 8.33 8.39 7.27
CA LEU A 9 7.91 8.28 5.88
C LEU A 9 7.23 9.56 5.40
N PHE A 10 6.36 10.10 6.21
CA PHE A 10 5.66 11.34 5.90
C PHE A 10 6.63 12.52 5.73
N VAL A 11 7.60 12.66 6.65
CA VAL A 11 8.65 13.69 6.55
C VAL A 11 9.50 13.51 5.29
N LYS A 12 9.91 12.29 4.97
CA LYS A 12 10.63 12.00 3.73
C LYS A 12 9.82 12.41 2.50
N PHE A 13 8.54 12.07 2.49
CA PHE A 13 7.64 12.42 1.40
C PHE A 13 7.52 13.93 1.24
N GLN A 14 7.28 14.66 2.33
CA GLN A 14 7.19 16.12 2.30
C GLN A 14 8.49 16.76 1.79
N ASN A 15 9.64 16.29 2.27
CA ASN A 15 10.95 16.83 1.87
C ASN A 15 11.21 16.68 0.36
N ILE A 16 10.74 15.60 -0.25
CA ILE A 16 10.88 15.39 -1.70
C ILE A 16 10.12 16.47 -2.47
N PHE A 17 8.97 16.91 -1.97
CA PHE A 17 8.10 17.86 -2.65
C PHE A 17 8.32 19.30 -2.24
N GLU A 18 9.16 19.57 -1.25
CA GLU A 18 9.50 20.93 -0.83
C GLU A 18 10.07 21.75 -2.00
N GLY A 19 9.48 22.89 -2.25
CA GLY A 19 9.87 23.79 -3.34
C GLY A 19 9.50 23.34 -4.74
N LYS A 20 8.79 22.22 -4.91
CA LYS A 20 8.36 21.74 -6.23
C LYS A 20 6.99 22.32 -6.61
N SER A 21 6.86 22.66 -7.89
CA SER A 21 5.63 23.23 -8.42
C SER A 21 4.56 22.18 -8.68
N GLU A 22 3.33 22.49 -8.32
CA GLU A 22 2.16 21.68 -8.64
C GLU A 22 1.63 21.90 -10.06
N GLN A 23 2.30 22.71 -10.87
CA GLN A 23 1.77 23.16 -12.15
C GLN A 23 1.94 22.19 -13.31
N PHE A 24 2.74 21.14 -13.20
CA PHE A 24 2.85 20.17 -14.29
C PHE A 24 1.73 19.12 -14.23
N LYS A 25 1.24 18.73 -15.43
CA LYS A 25 0.07 17.84 -15.56
C LYS A 25 0.19 16.48 -14.87
N GLY A 26 1.37 15.94 -14.76
CA GLY A 26 1.62 14.64 -14.11
C GLY A 26 1.83 14.67 -12.62
N TYR A 27 1.66 15.83 -11.96
CA TYR A 27 2.06 16.03 -10.56
C TYR A 27 1.40 15.05 -9.60
N SER A 28 0.09 14.84 -9.71
CA SER A 28 -0.63 13.90 -8.84
C SER A 28 -0.15 12.46 -9.00
N LYS A 29 0.06 12.02 -10.24
CA LYS A 29 0.61 10.69 -10.53
C LYS A 29 2.04 10.55 -10.03
N TYR A 30 2.84 11.59 -10.19
CA TYR A 30 4.20 11.64 -9.69
C TYR A 30 4.24 11.49 -8.16
N LYS A 31 3.40 12.23 -7.43
CA LYS A 31 3.28 12.10 -5.98
C LYS A 31 2.88 10.68 -5.58
N GLY A 32 1.90 10.11 -6.25
CA GLY A 32 1.46 8.73 -5.99
C GLY A 32 2.57 7.71 -6.21
N LYS A 33 3.32 7.84 -7.28
CA LYS A 33 4.46 6.96 -7.56
C LYS A 33 5.56 7.06 -6.50
N VAL A 34 5.90 8.28 -6.09
CA VAL A 34 6.90 8.51 -5.03
C VAL A 34 6.43 7.90 -3.70
N ALA A 35 5.15 8.09 -3.34
CA ALA A 35 4.58 7.49 -2.14
C ALA A 35 4.69 5.97 -2.15
N ASN A 36 4.35 5.33 -3.26
CA ASN A 36 4.43 3.88 -3.42
C ASN A 36 5.88 3.37 -3.32
N GLU A 37 6.83 4.06 -3.92
CA GLU A 37 8.24 3.68 -3.85
C GLU A 37 8.80 3.82 -2.43
N LEU A 38 8.47 4.90 -1.72
CA LEU A 38 8.88 5.09 -0.33
C LEU A 38 8.29 4.01 0.58
N LEU A 39 7.02 3.70 0.38
CA LEU A 39 6.34 2.67 1.15
C LEU A 39 6.94 1.29 0.88
N LYS A 40 7.20 0.98 -0.38
CA LYS A 40 7.86 -0.27 -0.79
C LYS A 40 9.19 -0.46 -0.09
N ASP A 41 10.04 0.57 -0.08
CA ASP A 41 11.36 0.53 0.57
C ASP A 41 11.22 0.30 2.07
N GLU A 42 10.31 1.00 2.73
CA GLU A 42 10.12 0.87 4.17
C GLU A 42 9.58 -0.51 4.55
N VAL A 43 8.57 -1.00 3.85
CA VAL A 43 8.02 -2.35 4.10
C VAL A 43 9.08 -3.42 3.84
N SER A 44 9.87 -3.28 2.77
CA SER A 44 10.98 -4.18 2.48
C SER A 44 12.00 -4.22 3.62
N ASN A 45 12.33 -3.07 4.20
CA ASN A 45 13.25 -2.97 5.33
C ASN A 45 12.68 -3.66 6.58
N VAL A 46 11.40 -3.47 6.86
CA VAL A 46 10.71 -4.12 7.99
C VAL A 46 10.71 -5.65 7.83
N LEU A 47 10.40 -6.15 6.64
CA LEU A 47 10.41 -7.59 6.37
C LEU A 47 11.81 -8.20 6.56
N LYS A 48 12.82 -7.54 6.05
CA LYS A 48 14.23 -7.97 6.21
C LYS A 48 14.68 -7.94 7.66
N LYS A 49 14.37 -6.85 8.37
CA LYS A 49 14.75 -6.66 9.78
C LYS A 49 14.15 -7.77 10.67
N ASN A 50 12.97 -8.25 10.33
CA ASN A 50 12.29 -9.31 11.09
C ASN A 50 12.58 -10.70 10.52
N SER A 51 13.46 -10.83 9.55
CA SER A 51 13.85 -12.10 8.93
C SER A 51 12.66 -12.93 8.42
N LEU A 52 11.65 -12.24 7.90
CA LEU A 52 10.46 -12.89 7.35
C LEU A 52 10.73 -13.43 5.94
N PRO A 53 10.20 -14.62 5.59
CA PRO A 53 10.35 -15.19 4.25
C PRO A 53 9.39 -14.56 3.25
N LEU A 54 9.35 -13.24 3.23
CA LEU A 54 8.42 -12.43 2.44
C LEU A 54 9.18 -11.33 1.72
N LYS A 55 8.62 -10.86 0.62
CA LYS A 55 9.12 -9.69 -0.12
C LYS A 55 7.95 -8.83 -0.60
N VAL A 56 8.25 -7.59 -0.97
CA VAL A 56 7.30 -6.67 -1.58
C VAL A 56 7.37 -6.81 -3.10
N SER A 57 6.22 -6.81 -3.75
CA SER A 57 6.13 -6.78 -5.22
C SER A 57 6.67 -5.46 -5.78
N GLU A 58 6.82 -5.41 -7.10
CA GLU A 58 6.89 -4.14 -7.81
C GLU A 58 5.60 -3.35 -7.57
N ILE A 59 5.67 -2.03 -7.73
CA ILE A 59 4.46 -1.20 -7.68
C ILE A 59 3.57 -1.52 -8.88
N ASN A 60 2.26 -1.39 -8.68
CA ASN A 60 1.26 -1.68 -9.72
C ASN A 60 1.30 -3.14 -10.17
N ALA A 61 1.17 -4.04 -9.21
CA ALA A 61 1.20 -5.47 -9.43
C ALA A 61 -0.19 -6.05 -9.68
N PHE A 62 -0.22 -7.23 -10.28
CA PHE A 62 -1.44 -7.96 -10.57
C PHE A 62 -1.45 -9.32 -9.89
N VAL A 63 -2.64 -9.84 -9.67
CA VAL A 63 -2.83 -11.21 -9.16
C VAL A 63 -3.57 -12.02 -10.23
N ILE A 64 -3.03 -13.17 -10.58
CA ILE A 64 -3.65 -14.07 -11.56
C ILE A 64 -5.01 -14.53 -11.02
N GLY A 65 -6.06 -14.29 -11.79
CA GLY A 65 -7.44 -14.53 -11.40
C GLY A 65 -8.19 -13.28 -10.92
N SER A 66 -7.48 -12.18 -10.70
CA SER A 66 -8.06 -10.86 -10.42
C SER A 66 -7.88 -9.93 -11.61
N LYS A 67 -8.85 -9.06 -11.83
CA LYS A 67 -8.81 -8.02 -12.88
C LYS A 67 -8.28 -6.68 -12.40
N PHE A 68 -7.98 -6.56 -11.11
CA PHE A 68 -7.55 -5.30 -10.51
C PHE A 68 -6.03 -5.17 -10.50
N GLU A 69 -5.59 -3.93 -10.55
CA GLU A 69 -4.20 -3.54 -10.29
C GLU A 69 -4.06 -3.17 -8.81
N TYR A 70 -3.00 -3.63 -8.18
CA TYR A 70 -2.73 -3.39 -6.76
C TYR A 70 -1.49 -2.52 -6.60
N ASP A 71 -1.53 -1.55 -5.69
CA ASP A 71 -0.38 -0.67 -5.46
C ASP A 71 0.84 -1.45 -5.04
N LEU A 72 0.71 -2.27 -4.00
CA LEU A 72 1.76 -3.17 -3.52
C LEU A 72 1.16 -4.48 -3.03
N LEU A 73 1.90 -5.56 -3.23
CA LEU A 73 1.63 -6.86 -2.64
C LEU A 73 2.78 -7.28 -1.74
N ILE A 74 2.48 -7.97 -0.66
CA ILE A 74 3.47 -8.75 0.08
C ILE A 74 3.28 -10.20 -0.33
N VAL A 75 4.36 -10.79 -0.82
CA VAL A 75 4.35 -12.14 -1.39
C VAL A 75 5.44 -13.00 -0.76
N ASN A 76 5.38 -14.30 -0.97
CA ASN A 76 6.48 -15.19 -0.59
C ASN A 76 7.78 -14.74 -1.24
N ASP A 77 8.91 -14.88 -0.55
CA ASP A 77 10.21 -14.43 -1.06
C ASP A 77 10.68 -15.24 -2.29
N ASP A 78 10.19 -16.45 -2.46
CA ASP A 78 10.43 -17.30 -3.63
C ASP A 78 9.42 -17.09 -4.77
N ALA A 79 8.44 -16.20 -4.59
CA ALA A 79 7.45 -15.90 -5.62
C ALA A 79 8.13 -15.36 -6.88
N ASN A 80 7.74 -15.89 -8.02
CA ASN A 80 8.27 -15.51 -9.33
C ASN A 80 7.11 -15.02 -10.21
N PRO A 81 6.92 -13.70 -10.36
CA PRO A 81 5.82 -13.18 -11.14
C PRO A 81 6.04 -13.39 -12.64
N ASP A 82 4.95 -13.56 -13.36
CA ASP A 82 4.92 -13.51 -14.81
C ASP A 82 4.47 -12.10 -15.24
N ASN A 83 5.41 -11.28 -15.70
CA ASN A 83 5.15 -9.90 -16.14
C ASN A 83 4.29 -9.12 -15.12
N PHE A 84 4.76 -9.00 -13.86
CA PHE A 84 4.10 -8.30 -12.76
C PHE A 84 2.83 -9.00 -12.22
N ALA A 85 2.47 -10.18 -12.72
CA ALA A 85 1.32 -10.95 -12.25
C ALA A 85 1.77 -12.09 -11.33
N TYR A 86 1.25 -12.11 -10.12
CA TYR A 86 1.58 -13.11 -9.09
C TYR A 86 0.47 -14.15 -8.98
N LYS A 87 0.85 -15.37 -8.65
CA LYS A 87 -0.11 -16.40 -8.27
C LYS A 87 -0.76 -16.03 -6.95
N TYR A 88 -2.06 -16.26 -6.81
CA TYR A 88 -2.78 -15.89 -5.58
C TYR A 88 -2.25 -16.64 -4.34
N GLU A 89 -1.72 -17.87 -4.52
CA GLU A 89 -1.15 -18.66 -3.44
C GLU A 89 0.08 -18.00 -2.81
N ASP A 90 0.79 -17.20 -3.59
CA ASP A 90 1.98 -16.48 -3.14
C ASP A 90 1.66 -15.16 -2.44
N VAL A 91 0.44 -14.66 -2.54
CA VAL A 91 0.04 -13.36 -1.98
C VAL A 91 -0.32 -13.51 -0.51
N LYS A 92 0.34 -12.73 0.34
CA LYS A 92 0.11 -12.71 1.80
C LYS A 92 -0.60 -11.45 2.26
N ALA A 93 -0.37 -10.34 1.60
CA ALA A 93 -1.04 -9.08 1.91
C ALA A 93 -1.17 -8.19 0.68
N ILE A 94 -2.17 -7.32 0.71
CA ILE A 94 -2.40 -6.26 -0.26
C ILE A 94 -2.26 -4.93 0.48
N ILE A 95 -1.47 -4.01 -0.07
CA ILE A 95 -1.33 -2.67 0.48
C ILE A 95 -1.84 -1.66 -0.54
N GLU A 96 -2.82 -0.87 -0.13
CA GLU A 96 -3.33 0.26 -0.89
C GLU A 96 -2.74 1.54 -0.32
N CYS A 97 -2.23 2.40 -1.18
CA CYS A 97 -1.57 3.63 -0.79
C CYS A 97 -2.26 4.84 -1.42
N LYS A 98 -2.58 5.84 -0.61
CA LYS A 98 -3.15 7.10 -1.07
C LYS A 98 -2.33 8.28 -0.55
N VAL A 99 -2.12 9.27 -1.41
CA VAL A 99 -1.43 10.52 -1.03
C VAL A 99 -2.38 11.43 -0.29
N ASN A 100 -3.56 11.65 -0.85
CA ASN A 100 -4.57 12.55 -0.32
C ASN A 100 -5.86 11.75 -0.12
N GLY A 101 -6.07 11.22 1.04
CA GLY A 101 -7.32 10.54 1.28
C GLY A 101 -7.24 9.70 2.51
N LEU A 102 -8.28 9.81 3.29
CA LEU A 102 -8.50 8.91 4.40
C LEU A 102 -9.36 7.77 3.90
N TYR A 103 -9.06 6.59 4.38
CA TYR A 103 -9.96 5.47 4.14
C TYR A 103 -11.30 5.80 4.78
N ASP A 104 -12.30 5.99 3.95
CA ASP A 104 -13.67 6.17 4.38
C ASP A 104 -14.46 4.94 3.94
N PRO A 105 -14.82 4.06 4.88
CA PRO A 105 -15.56 2.85 4.52
C PRO A 105 -16.92 3.17 3.88
N GLU A 106 -17.49 4.34 4.09
CA GLU A 106 -18.75 4.73 3.47
C GLU A 106 -18.63 5.26 2.05
N LYS A 107 -17.50 5.88 1.72
CA LYS A 107 -17.29 6.54 0.42
C LYS A 107 -16.41 5.78 -0.56
N ASN A 108 -15.41 5.05 -0.07
CA ASN A 108 -14.39 4.41 -0.90
C ASN A 108 -14.56 2.90 -0.98
N THR A 109 -15.70 2.40 -0.53
CA THR A 109 -15.88 0.96 -0.32
C THR A 109 -15.97 0.14 -1.59
N ASP A 110 -16.52 0.70 -2.66
CA ASP A 110 -16.90 -0.18 -3.78
C ASP A 110 -15.70 -0.69 -4.57
N SER A 111 -14.77 0.16 -4.96
CA SER A 111 -13.62 -0.27 -5.78
C SER A 111 -12.56 -1.01 -4.97
N ILE A 112 -12.22 -0.49 -3.79
CA ILE A 112 -11.20 -1.11 -2.92
C ILE A 112 -11.72 -2.44 -2.36
N ALA A 113 -12.95 -2.47 -1.86
CA ALA A 113 -13.56 -3.68 -1.33
C ALA A 113 -13.70 -4.77 -2.40
N LYS A 114 -14.10 -4.41 -3.62
CA LYS A 114 -14.15 -5.36 -4.74
C LYS A 114 -12.78 -5.94 -5.06
N ALA A 115 -11.75 -5.09 -5.12
CA ALA A 115 -10.40 -5.53 -5.40
C ALA A 115 -9.87 -6.51 -4.35
N ILE A 116 -10.10 -6.20 -3.08
CA ILE A 116 -9.70 -7.05 -1.95
C ILE A 116 -10.48 -8.37 -1.96
N ASN A 117 -11.78 -8.29 -2.12
CA ASN A 117 -12.66 -9.46 -2.08
C ASN A 117 -12.39 -10.41 -3.24
N GLU A 118 -11.96 -9.91 -4.39
CA GLU A 118 -11.58 -10.75 -5.53
C GLU A 118 -10.39 -11.64 -5.19
N VAL A 119 -9.35 -11.10 -4.56
CA VAL A 119 -8.20 -11.90 -4.12
C VAL A 119 -8.56 -12.79 -2.93
N ARG A 120 -9.32 -12.29 -1.98
CA ARG A 120 -9.77 -13.09 -0.83
C ARG A 120 -10.69 -14.26 -1.22
N GLY A 121 -11.43 -14.11 -2.32
CA GLY A 121 -12.20 -15.23 -2.90
C GLY A 121 -11.31 -16.36 -3.41
N LEU A 122 -10.08 -16.04 -3.82
CA LEU A 122 -9.08 -17.01 -4.26
C LEU A 122 -8.22 -17.51 -3.10
N ASN A 123 -7.95 -16.66 -2.10
CA ASN A 123 -7.11 -16.96 -0.94
C ASN A 123 -7.63 -16.19 0.29
N ASN A 124 -8.28 -16.88 1.21
CA ASN A 124 -8.90 -16.27 2.41
C ASN A 124 -7.91 -15.68 3.41
N ASP A 125 -6.63 -16.07 3.33
CA ASP A 125 -5.62 -15.69 4.31
C ASP A 125 -4.90 -14.38 3.96
N VAL A 126 -5.31 -13.70 2.90
CA VAL A 126 -4.70 -12.44 2.48
C VAL A 126 -5.08 -11.31 3.45
N ALA A 127 -4.07 -10.68 4.03
CA ALA A 127 -4.24 -9.48 4.85
C ALA A 127 -4.39 -8.24 3.96
N PHE A 128 -4.93 -7.17 4.53
CA PHE A 128 -5.09 -5.89 3.83
C PHE A 128 -4.56 -4.76 4.67
N GLY A 129 -3.79 -3.86 4.04
CA GLY A 129 -3.30 -2.64 4.65
C GLY A 129 -3.65 -1.42 3.80
N TYR A 130 -3.99 -0.32 4.46
CA TYR A 130 -4.24 0.96 3.82
C TYR A 130 -3.31 2.01 4.43
N VAL A 131 -2.56 2.70 3.58
CA VAL A 131 -1.61 3.73 4.00
C VAL A 131 -1.95 5.04 3.32
N THR A 132 -1.98 6.12 4.08
CA THR A 132 -2.16 7.47 3.54
C THR A 132 -1.01 8.38 3.97
N PHE A 133 -0.59 9.26 3.07
CA PHE A 133 0.41 10.31 3.32
C PHE A 133 -0.24 11.66 3.60
N SER A 134 -1.53 11.70 3.94
CA SER A 134 -2.27 12.93 4.21
C SER A 134 -2.18 13.36 5.67
N GLU A 135 -2.01 14.67 5.92
CA GLU A 135 -2.12 15.28 7.24
C GLU A 135 -3.56 15.44 7.71
N VAL A 136 -4.53 15.30 6.83
CA VAL A 136 -5.92 15.61 7.15
C VAL A 136 -6.49 14.51 8.02
N VAL A 137 -6.59 14.81 9.31
CA VAL A 137 -7.35 14.01 10.26
C VAL A 137 -8.82 14.44 10.17
N PRO A 138 -9.79 13.54 9.96
CA PRO A 138 -11.19 13.92 10.01
C PRO A 138 -11.54 14.52 11.35
N LYS A 139 -12.37 15.56 11.34
CA LYS A 139 -12.74 16.32 12.54
C LYS A 139 -13.29 15.49 13.70
N ASN A 140 -13.73 14.25 13.45
CA ASN A 140 -14.36 13.38 14.43
C ASN A 140 -13.65 12.03 14.62
N LYS A 141 -12.43 11.88 14.10
CA LYS A 141 -11.66 10.62 14.23
C LYS A 141 -10.26 10.94 14.72
N THR A 142 -9.93 10.42 15.87
CA THR A 142 -8.70 10.74 16.60
C THR A 142 -7.51 9.88 16.21
N SER A 143 -7.56 9.11 15.14
CA SER A 143 -6.48 8.20 14.86
C SER A 143 -6.07 8.18 13.40
N VAL A 144 -4.78 8.25 13.20
CA VAL A 144 -4.14 7.71 12.00
C VAL A 144 -4.48 6.21 12.00
N HIS A 145 -5.19 5.77 11.00
CA HIS A 145 -5.54 4.37 10.91
C HIS A 145 -4.33 3.57 10.46
N TYR A 146 -3.73 2.89 11.42
CA TYR A 146 -2.79 1.83 11.09
C TYR A 146 -3.57 0.56 10.82
N TRP A 147 -3.25 -0.05 9.74
CA TRP A 147 -3.70 -1.41 9.51
C TRP A 147 -2.60 -2.35 9.96
N ASP A 148 -2.93 -3.15 10.94
CA ASP A 148 -2.09 -4.27 11.26
C ASP A 148 -2.27 -5.31 10.15
N LEU A 149 -1.22 -5.55 9.42
CA LEU A 149 -1.24 -6.54 8.35
C LEU A 149 -1.49 -7.96 8.86
N THR A 150 -1.44 -8.16 10.17
CA THR A 150 -1.74 -9.43 10.81
C THR A 150 -3.21 -9.57 11.21
N GLU A 151 -3.96 -8.49 11.25
CA GLU A 151 -5.40 -8.53 11.53
C GLU A 151 -6.19 -8.85 10.26
N LYS A 152 -6.98 -9.91 10.37
CA LYS A 152 -7.87 -10.36 9.30
C LYS A 152 -9.20 -9.63 9.34
#